data_68204d3b869534ac115a274667ba9fb3
#
_entry.id   68204d3b869534ac115a274667ba9fb3
#
_cell.length_a   1.000
_cell.length_b   1.000
_cell.length_c   1.000
_cell.angle_alpha   90.00
_cell.angle_beta   90.00
_cell.angle_gamma   90.00
#
_symmetry.space_group_name_H-M   'P 1'
#
loop_
_entity.id
_entity.type
_entity.pdbx_description
1 polymer ?
#
loop_
_entity_poly.entity_id
_entity_poly.type
_entity_poly.pdbx_seq_one_letter_code
_entity_poly.pdbx_strand_id
1 'polypeptide(L)'
;LGENQAAQPLFRIHDAEVVRGSRTILHVDDFELREGEHVALLGPNGAGKSTFIQLLTREVFPVWREDPPVLFRGAARPLLSDIRSTLGVVSSTMHEQVRVHLPALDIVVGGIFGTLGLPLREEVTEAHRAAAMDALDRLGIAGIAAQDIMTMSTGQARRVLVARELVRDPRVLIFDEPCTGLDPEGMYHVRDTMRTLASEGRSVILVTHYPEDIIPAIGRVLLIKDSRIFADGSKGELLRDDVLSDLFDVPLAVSEDGGWYSLRGRY
;
A
#
# COMPACT_ATOMS: atom_id res chain seq x y z
N LEU A 1 22.00 10.08 -31.72
CA LEU A 1 20.56 9.84 -31.76
C LEU A 1 20.27 8.79 -30.69
N GLY A 2 20.10 9.22 -29.41
CA GLY A 2 19.69 8.37 -28.31
C GLY A 2 18.18 8.33 -28.32
N GLU A 3 17.60 7.22 -28.67
CA GLU A 3 16.22 6.92 -28.35
C GLU A 3 16.08 6.97 -26.83
N ASN A 4 15.24 7.87 -26.39
CA ASN A 4 14.79 7.98 -24.99
C ASN A 4 14.01 6.70 -24.69
N GLN A 5 14.69 5.64 -24.20
CA GLN A 5 14.04 4.46 -23.66
C GLN A 5 13.25 4.94 -22.46
N ALA A 6 11.98 5.24 -22.66
CA ALA A 6 11.05 5.45 -21.56
C ALA A 6 11.20 4.24 -20.63
N ALA A 7 11.64 4.50 -19.39
CA ALA A 7 11.90 3.45 -18.43
C ALA A 7 10.67 2.55 -18.33
N GLN A 8 10.87 1.24 -18.52
CA GLN A 8 9.80 0.26 -18.51
C GLN A 8 8.99 0.35 -17.22
N PRO A 9 7.65 0.36 -17.28
CA PRO A 9 6.84 0.46 -16.08
C PRO A 9 7.09 -0.74 -15.15
N LEU A 10 7.03 -0.50 -13.85
CA LEU A 10 7.13 -1.54 -12.85
C LEU A 10 5.97 -2.52 -12.95
N PHE A 11 4.75 -1.99 -13.09
CA PHE A 11 3.56 -2.76 -13.42
C PHE A 11 2.87 -2.16 -14.64
N ARG A 12 2.39 -3.05 -15.51
CA ARG A 12 1.44 -2.73 -16.56
C ARG A 12 0.28 -3.70 -16.47
N ILE A 13 -0.92 -3.17 -16.43
CA ILE A 13 -2.18 -3.92 -16.45
C ILE A 13 -2.97 -3.45 -17.66
N HIS A 14 -3.49 -4.39 -18.45
CA HIS A 14 -4.32 -4.10 -19.60
C HIS A 14 -5.41 -5.16 -19.73
N ASP A 15 -6.68 -4.72 -19.82
CA ASP A 15 -7.86 -5.59 -19.93
C ASP A 15 -7.84 -6.77 -18.91
N ALA A 16 -7.51 -6.47 -17.65
CA ALA A 16 -7.43 -7.46 -16.60
C ALA A 16 -8.77 -7.61 -15.89
N GLU A 17 -9.35 -8.79 -15.94
CA GLU A 17 -10.60 -9.13 -15.26
C GLU A 17 -10.35 -10.18 -14.18
N VAL A 18 -10.80 -9.91 -12.94
CA VAL A 18 -10.76 -10.85 -11.82
C VAL A 18 -12.18 -11.29 -11.50
N VAL A 19 -12.40 -12.62 -11.52
CA VAL A 19 -13.72 -13.21 -11.31
C VAL A 19 -13.70 -14.09 -10.06
N ARG A 20 -14.75 -14.01 -9.25
CA ARG A 20 -14.99 -14.93 -8.11
C ARG A 20 -16.38 -15.55 -8.26
N GLY A 21 -16.41 -16.87 -8.48
CA GLY A 21 -17.64 -17.55 -8.88
C GLY A 21 -18.11 -17.07 -10.27
N SER A 22 -19.30 -16.51 -10.34
CA SER A 22 -19.86 -15.95 -11.58
C SER A 22 -19.83 -14.43 -11.63
N ARG A 23 -19.19 -13.77 -10.66
CA ARG A 23 -19.17 -12.31 -10.55
C ARG A 23 -17.78 -11.75 -10.81
N THR A 24 -17.70 -10.75 -11.70
CA THR A 24 -16.51 -9.89 -11.84
C THR A 24 -16.39 -9.02 -10.59
N ILE A 25 -15.24 -9.14 -9.90
CA ILE A 25 -14.93 -8.40 -8.66
C ILE A 25 -13.92 -7.29 -8.89
N LEU A 26 -13.27 -7.27 -10.06
CA LEU A 26 -12.42 -6.18 -10.53
C LEU A 26 -12.24 -6.30 -12.04
N HIS A 27 -12.34 -5.17 -12.74
CA HIS A 27 -11.91 -5.01 -14.12
C HIS A 27 -11.02 -3.76 -14.25
N VAL A 28 -9.84 -3.93 -14.80
CA VAL A 28 -8.86 -2.87 -15.04
C VAL A 28 -8.63 -2.77 -16.53
N ASP A 29 -9.11 -1.69 -17.14
CA ASP A 29 -8.97 -1.46 -18.59
C ASP A 29 -7.52 -1.17 -18.96
N ASP A 30 -6.88 -0.22 -18.25
CA ASP A 30 -5.45 0.11 -18.39
C ASP A 30 -4.93 0.73 -17.09
N PHE A 31 -3.70 0.36 -16.71
CA PHE A 31 -2.99 0.95 -15.59
C PHE A 31 -1.49 0.70 -15.73
N GLU A 32 -0.69 1.72 -15.52
CA GLU A 32 0.75 1.62 -15.39
C GLU A 32 1.22 2.24 -14.08
N LEU A 33 2.19 1.60 -13.44
CA LEU A 33 2.93 2.14 -12.30
C LEU A 33 4.42 2.17 -12.64
N ARG A 34 5.07 3.30 -12.42
CA ARG A 34 6.51 3.47 -12.59
C ARG A 34 7.22 3.53 -11.24
N GLU A 35 8.51 3.20 -11.21
CA GLU A 35 9.31 3.36 -9.99
C GLU A 35 9.36 4.85 -9.60
N GLY A 36 9.23 5.13 -8.29
CA GLY A 36 9.18 6.48 -7.75
C GLY A 36 7.82 7.18 -7.86
N GLU A 37 6.84 6.58 -8.53
CA GLU A 37 5.50 7.13 -8.64
C GLU A 37 4.68 6.84 -7.37
N HIS A 38 3.86 7.83 -6.96
CA HIS A 38 2.97 7.70 -5.81
C HIS A 38 1.52 7.78 -6.28
N VAL A 39 0.71 6.78 -5.89
CA VAL A 39 -0.68 6.65 -6.32
C VAL A 39 -1.60 6.39 -5.12
N ALA A 40 -2.72 7.09 -5.04
CA ALA A 40 -3.80 6.74 -4.12
C ALA A 40 -4.93 6.01 -4.84
N LEU A 41 -5.35 4.87 -4.32
CA LEU A 41 -6.57 4.18 -4.71
C LEU A 41 -7.69 4.62 -3.77
N LEU A 42 -8.68 5.32 -4.29
CA LEU A 42 -9.81 5.84 -3.52
C LEU A 42 -11.13 5.27 -4.04
N GLY A 43 -12.03 4.91 -3.16
CA GLY A 43 -13.36 4.44 -3.53
C GLY A 43 -14.12 3.81 -2.36
N PRO A 44 -15.42 3.55 -2.53
CA PRO A 44 -16.25 2.97 -1.49
C PRO A 44 -15.80 1.56 -1.10
N ASN A 45 -16.31 1.09 0.05
CA ASN A 45 -16.05 -0.28 0.49
C ASN A 45 -16.65 -1.27 -0.50
N GLY A 46 -15.91 -2.35 -0.78
CA GLY A 46 -16.34 -3.36 -1.76
C GLY A 46 -16.15 -2.97 -3.23
N ALA A 47 -15.60 -1.80 -3.54
CA ALA A 47 -15.38 -1.35 -4.93
C ALA A 47 -14.31 -2.14 -5.70
N GLY A 48 -13.47 -2.97 -5.02
CA GLY A 48 -12.42 -3.76 -5.66
C GLY A 48 -10.99 -3.33 -5.31
N LYS A 49 -10.80 -2.33 -4.42
CA LYS A 49 -9.47 -1.80 -4.04
C LYS A 49 -8.51 -2.87 -3.54
N SER A 50 -8.92 -3.70 -2.58
CA SER A 50 -8.08 -4.79 -2.06
C SER A 50 -7.83 -5.87 -3.11
N THR A 51 -8.79 -6.14 -4.00
CA THR A 51 -8.59 -7.05 -5.13
C THR A 51 -7.53 -6.50 -6.11
N PHE A 52 -7.49 -5.18 -6.31
CA PHE A 52 -6.45 -4.54 -7.12
C PHE A 52 -5.06 -4.77 -6.51
N ILE A 53 -4.91 -4.60 -5.19
CA ILE A 53 -3.63 -4.90 -4.51
C ILE A 53 -3.28 -6.38 -4.61
N GLN A 54 -4.24 -7.28 -4.40
CA GLN A 54 -4.03 -8.72 -4.55
C GLN A 54 -3.62 -9.12 -5.98
N LEU A 55 -4.07 -8.37 -6.98
CA LEU A 55 -3.63 -8.56 -8.38
C LEU A 55 -2.16 -8.16 -8.56
N LEU A 56 -1.70 -7.05 -7.96
CA LEU A 56 -0.31 -6.63 -7.98
C LEU A 56 0.60 -7.60 -7.22
N THR A 57 0.16 -8.09 -6.07
CA THR A 57 0.92 -9.05 -5.23
C THR A 57 0.86 -10.49 -5.73
N ARG A 58 0.09 -10.75 -6.79
CA ARG A 58 -0.15 -12.10 -7.35
C ARG A 58 -0.83 -13.06 -6.37
N GLU A 59 -1.61 -12.54 -5.45
CA GLU A 59 -2.49 -13.34 -4.57
C GLU A 59 -3.78 -13.76 -5.31
N VAL A 60 -4.21 -12.95 -6.28
CA VAL A 60 -5.26 -13.30 -7.23
C VAL A 60 -4.74 -13.18 -8.66
N PHE A 61 -5.35 -13.94 -9.56
CA PHE A 61 -4.98 -13.95 -10.97
C PHE A 61 -6.15 -13.47 -11.82
N PRO A 62 -5.88 -12.72 -12.90
CA PRO A 62 -6.92 -12.33 -13.85
C PRO A 62 -7.37 -13.52 -14.68
N VAL A 63 -8.54 -13.39 -15.32
CA VAL A 63 -8.98 -14.32 -16.36
C VAL A 63 -7.88 -14.44 -17.41
N TRP A 64 -7.61 -15.68 -17.81
CA TRP A 64 -6.56 -15.95 -18.80
C TRP A 64 -6.87 -15.31 -20.16
N ARG A 65 -5.86 -14.69 -20.75
CA ARG A 65 -5.90 -14.14 -22.11
C ARG A 65 -4.62 -14.54 -22.85
N GLU A 66 -4.69 -14.54 -24.18
CA GLU A 66 -3.52 -14.83 -25.03
C GLU A 66 -2.42 -13.78 -24.83
N ASP A 67 -2.80 -12.48 -24.78
CA ASP A 67 -1.94 -11.41 -24.33
C ASP A 67 -2.06 -11.28 -22.80
N PRO A 68 -0.98 -11.49 -22.03
CA PRO A 68 -1.04 -11.51 -20.59
C PRO A 68 -1.45 -10.14 -20.01
N PRO A 69 -2.58 -10.06 -19.28
CA PRO A 69 -3.15 -8.78 -18.87
C PRO A 69 -2.36 -8.08 -17.76
N VAL A 70 -1.40 -8.74 -17.11
CA VAL A 70 -0.58 -8.14 -16.05
C VAL A 70 0.89 -8.46 -16.27
N LEU A 71 1.69 -7.43 -16.44
CA LEU A 71 3.14 -7.50 -16.56
C LEU A 71 3.81 -6.86 -15.36
N PHE A 72 4.85 -7.50 -14.84
CA PHE A 72 5.77 -6.94 -13.86
C PHE A 72 7.15 -6.79 -14.49
N ARG A 73 7.64 -5.57 -14.61
CA ARG A 73 8.89 -5.25 -15.34
C ARG A 73 8.93 -5.93 -16.73
N GLY A 74 7.78 -5.88 -17.43
CA GLY A 74 7.60 -6.51 -18.73
C GLY A 74 7.46 -8.04 -18.73
N ALA A 75 7.63 -8.71 -17.60
CA ALA A 75 7.49 -10.16 -17.50
C ALA A 75 6.04 -10.54 -17.15
N ALA A 76 5.44 -11.42 -17.96
CA ALA A 76 4.11 -11.98 -17.71
C ALA A 76 4.11 -13.03 -16.57
N ARG A 77 5.23 -13.69 -16.35
CA ARG A 77 5.42 -14.74 -15.35
C ARG A 77 6.66 -14.44 -14.49
N PRO A 78 6.65 -13.37 -13.67
CA PRO A 78 7.75 -13.06 -12.78
C PRO A 78 7.85 -14.13 -11.68
N LEU A 79 9.03 -14.25 -11.07
CA LEU A 79 9.17 -15.03 -9.84
C LEU A 79 8.43 -14.31 -8.71
N LEU A 80 7.73 -15.06 -7.86
CA LEU A 80 7.05 -14.49 -6.69
C LEU A 80 8.05 -13.85 -5.70
N SER A 81 9.28 -14.38 -5.64
CA SER A 81 10.38 -13.78 -4.87
C SER A 81 10.69 -12.35 -5.32
N ASP A 82 10.67 -12.08 -6.63
CA ASP A 82 11.00 -10.76 -7.18
C ASP A 82 9.89 -9.75 -6.85
N ILE A 83 8.63 -10.18 -6.94
CA ILE A 83 7.50 -9.36 -6.52
C ILE A 83 7.58 -9.07 -5.02
N ARG A 84 7.79 -10.10 -4.19
CA ARG A 84 7.86 -9.96 -2.73
C ARG A 84 9.06 -9.14 -2.25
N SER A 85 10.18 -9.17 -2.94
CA SER A 85 11.33 -8.31 -2.64
C SER A 85 11.11 -6.86 -3.07
N THR A 86 10.27 -6.64 -4.08
CA THR A 86 9.97 -5.30 -4.61
C THR A 86 8.83 -4.62 -3.84
N LEU A 87 7.82 -5.38 -3.41
CA LEU A 87 6.63 -4.87 -2.73
C LEU A 87 6.66 -5.17 -1.23
N GLY A 88 6.40 -4.14 -0.41
CA GLY A 88 6.01 -4.29 0.99
C GLY A 88 4.53 -3.91 1.15
N VAL A 89 3.76 -4.73 1.86
CA VAL A 89 2.32 -4.48 2.09
C VAL A 89 2.06 -4.31 3.58
N VAL A 90 1.48 -3.18 3.94
CA VAL A 90 1.04 -2.88 5.31
C VAL A 90 -0.47 -2.65 5.28
N SER A 91 -1.23 -3.58 5.85
CA SER A 91 -2.69 -3.45 5.94
C SER A 91 -3.16 -3.23 7.37
N SER A 92 -4.32 -2.58 7.51
CA SER A 92 -4.98 -2.40 8.81
C SER A 92 -5.31 -3.75 9.47
N THR A 93 -5.65 -4.76 8.67
CA THR A 93 -6.01 -6.10 9.15
C THR A 93 -4.82 -6.92 9.64
N MET A 94 -3.58 -6.62 9.20
CA MET A 94 -2.38 -7.33 9.69
C MET A 94 -2.23 -7.21 11.21
N HIS A 95 -2.52 -6.04 11.77
CA HIS A 95 -2.46 -5.84 13.22
C HIS A 95 -3.46 -6.75 13.96
N GLU A 96 -4.68 -6.90 13.42
CA GLU A 96 -5.70 -7.76 14.04
C GLU A 96 -5.36 -9.26 13.95
N GLN A 97 -4.57 -9.65 12.95
CA GLN A 97 -4.11 -11.03 12.73
C GLN A 97 -2.90 -11.38 13.60
N VAL A 98 -2.10 -10.38 14.02
CA VAL A 98 -0.95 -10.59 14.91
C VAL A 98 -1.44 -10.76 16.35
N ARG A 99 -1.88 -12.00 16.69
CA ARG A 99 -2.30 -12.38 18.05
C ARG A 99 -1.24 -13.29 18.69
N VAL A 100 -0.01 -12.78 18.74
CA VAL A 100 1.14 -13.53 19.26
C VAL A 100 1.93 -12.65 20.23
N HIS A 101 2.41 -13.24 21.31
CA HIS A 101 3.28 -12.57 22.28
C HIS A 101 4.71 -12.63 21.77
N LEU A 102 5.12 -11.62 21.00
CA LEU A 102 6.47 -11.49 20.42
C LEU A 102 6.98 -10.07 20.62
N PRO A 103 8.29 -9.91 20.91
CA PRO A 103 8.95 -8.61 20.87
C PRO A 103 8.88 -7.98 19.47
N ALA A 104 8.78 -6.65 19.40
CA ALA A 104 8.80 -5.90 18.14
C ALA A 104 10.02 -6.28 17.28
N LEU A 105 11.20 -6.39 17.89
CA LEU A 105 12.43 -6.78 17.19
C LEU A 105 12.30 -8.12 16.48
N ASP A 106 11.73 -9.13 17.14
CA ASP A 106 11.59 -10.47 16.56
C ASP A 106 10.59 -10.49 15.41
N ILE A 107 9.53 -9.64 15.47
CA ILE A 107 8.59 -9.47 14.38
C ILE A 107 9.27 -8.83 13.16
N VAL A 108 10.10 -7.81 13.38
CA VAL A 108 10.82 -7.12 12.30
C VAL A 108 11.89 -8.04 11.69
N VAL A 109 12.65 -8.79 12.51
CA VAL A 109 13.57 -9.83 12.01
C VAL A 109 12.82 -10.86 11.16
N GLY A 110 11.64 -11.31 11.60
CA GLY A 110 10.78 -12.22 10.83
C GLY A 110 10.45 -11.70 9.45
N GLY A 111 10.38 -10.39 9.26
CA GLY A 111 10.18 -9.75 7.97
C GLY A 111 11.23 -10.15 6.92
N ILE A 112 12.49 -10.31 7.31
CA ILE A 112 13.60 -10.73 6.43
C ILE A 112 13.32 -12.11 5.83
N PHE A 113 12.75 -13.01 6.63
CA PHE A 113 12.48 -14.39 6.26
C PHE A 113 11.05 -14.62 5.75
N GLY A 114 10.21 -13.58 5.73
CA GLY A 114 8.80 -13.73 5.38
C GLY A 114 7.94 -14.42 6.44
N THR A 115 8.43 -14.48 7.69
CA THR A 115 7.73 -15.07 8.86
C THR A 115 7.17 -13.99 9.77
N LEU A 116 6.24 -14.33 10.68
CA LEU A 116 5.72 -13.36 11.64
C LEU A 116 6.69 -13.07 12.78
N GLY A 117 7.49 -14.05 13.18
CA GLY A 117 8.53 -13.95 14.21
C GLY A 117 9.80 -14.64 13.73
N LEU A 118 10.69 -14.99 14.62
CA LEU A 118 11.96 -15.65 14.28
C LEU A 118 11.74 -16.93 13.48
N PRO A 119 12.51 -17.18 12.42
CA PRO A 119 12.39 -18.40 11.63
C PRO A 119 12.75 -19.63 12.46
N LEU A 120 12.11 -20.76 12.15
CA LEU A 120 12.37 -22.03 12.88
C LEU A 120 13.59 -22.79 12.36
N ARG A 121 14.02 -22.52 11.14
CA ARG A 121 15.07 -23.31 10.45
C ARG A 121 16.26 -22.50 9.98
N GLU A 122 16.09 -21.20 9.77
CA GLU A 122 17.15 -20.30 9.33
C GLU A 122 17.87 -19.70 10.55
N GLU A 123 19.16 -19.48 10.43
CA GLU A 123 19.97 -18.87 11.49
C GLU A 123 19.77 -17.34 11.48
N VAL A 124 19.37 -16.80 12.63
CA VAL A 124 19.27 -15.36 12.84
C VAL A 124 20.63 -14.82 13.28
N THR A 125 21.27 -14.06 12.40
CA THR A 125 22.57 -13.45 12.64
C THR A 125 22.44 -12.08 13.34
N GLU A 126 23.56 -11.57 13.89
CA GLU A 126 23.62 -10.20 14.42
C GLU A 126 23.35 -9.15 13.33
N ALA A 127 23.73 -9.40 12.07
CA ALA A 127 23.41 -8.52 10.95
C ALA A 127 21.90 -8.41 10.72
N HIS A 128 21.14 -9.51 10.86
CA HIS A 128 19.67 -9.48 10.76
C HIS A 128 19.04 -8.65 11.89
N ARG A 129 19.57 -8.78 13.13
CA ARG A 129 19.10 -7.98 14.27
C ARG A 129 19.45 -6.51 14.12
N ALA A 130 20.64 -6.19 13.62
CA ALA A 130 21.03 -4.81 13.33
C ALA A 130 20.13 -4.17 12.27
N ALA A 131 19.88 -4.86 11.14
CA ALA A 131 18.98 -4.37 10.10
C ALA A 131 17.54 -4.14 10.63
N ALA A 132 17.04 -5.03 11.48
CA ALA A 132 15.75 -4.88 12.12
C ALA A 132 15.72 -3.68 13.09
N MET A 133 16.79 -3.46 13.85
CA MET A 133 16.90 -2.31 14.74
C MET A 133 16.97 -1.00 13.96
N ASP A 134 17.72 -0.94 12.85
CA ASP A 134 17.75 0.22 11.96
C ASP A 134 16.37 0.53 11.37
N ALA A 135 15.59 -0.48 10.98
CA ALA A 135 14.23 -0.30 10.51
C ALA A 135 13.30 0.27 11.59
N LEU A 136 13.45 -0.16 12.84
CA LEU A 136 12.71 0.40 14.00
C LEU A 136 13.13 1.84 14.29
N ASP A 137 14.43 2.15 14.21
CA ASP A 137 14.98 3.48 14.46
C ASP A 137 14.50 4.50 13.42
N ARG A 138 14.48 4.11 12.14
CA ARG A 138 13.93 4.94 11.04
C ARG A 138 12.49 5.38 11.28
N LEU A 139 11.72 4.59 12.02
CA LEU A 139 10.34 4.90 12.38
C LEU A 139 10.19 5.51 13.79
N GLY A 140 11.31 5.83 14.46
CA GLY A 140 11.34 6.43 15.79
C GLY A 140 10.79 5.53 16.89
N ILE A 141 10.89 4.19 16.73
CA ILE A 141 10.37 3.21 17.68
C ILE A 141 11.42 2.20 18.17
N ALA A 142 12.70 2.48 18.00
CA ALA A 142 13.78 1.62 18.52
C ALA A 142 13.68 1.38 20.05
N GLY A 143 13.19 2.38 20.79
CA GLY A 143 13.02 2.28 22.26
C GLY A 143 12.02 1.23 22.73
N ILE A 144 11.15 0.73 21.85
CA ILE A 144 10.16 -0.32 22.15
C ILE A 144 10.50 -1.66 21.50
N ALA A 145 11.73 -1.85 21.01
CA ALA A 145 12.17 -3.07 20.31
C ALA A 145 11.96 -4.36 21.12
N ALA A 146 12.11 -4.31 22.44
CA ALA A 146 11.90 -5.44 23.35
C ALA A 146 10.45 -5.58 23.84
N GLN A 147 9.57 -4.62 23.54
CA GLN A 147 8.18 -4.64 23.99
C GLN A 147 7.37 -5.68 23.21
N ASP A 148 6.49 -6.39 23.92
CA ASP A 148 5.53 -7.32 23.32
C ASP A 148 4.49 -6.55 22.51
N ILE A 149 4.27 -6.93 21.25
CA ILE A 149 3.35 -6.27 20.32
C ILE A 149 1.91 -6.21 20.86
N MET A 150 1.49 -7.22 21.64
CA MET A 150 0.16 -7.28 22.24
C MET A 150 -0.07 -6.22 23.34
N THR A 151 1.00 -5.61 23.83
CA THR A 151 0.93 -4.54 24.86
C THR A 151 1.10 -3.13 24.28
N MET A 152 1.28 -3.04 22.97
CA MET A 152 1.47 -1.77 22.26
C MET A 152 0.15 -1.07 21.96
N SER A 153 0.20 0.27 21.81
CA SER A 153 -0.91 0.99 21.17
C SER A 153 -1.04 0.56 19.70
N THR A 154 -2.23 0.71 19.13
CA THR A 154 -2.48 0.38 17.70
C THR A 154 -1.49 1.10 16.76
N GLY A 155 -1.19 2.38 17.07
CA GLY A 155 -0.22 3.16 16.28
C GLY A 155 1.22 2.64 16.41
N GLN A 156 1.65 2.21 17.60
CA GLN A 156 2.98 1.59 17.81
C GLN A 156 3.08 0.26 17.05
N ALA A 157 2.10 -0.62 17.24
CA ALA A 157 2.08 -1.92 16.57
C ALA A 157 2.06 -1.76 15.03
N ARG A 158 1.34 -0.76 14.50
CA ARG A 158 1.34 -0.48 13.05
C ARG A 158 2.71 -0.04 12.55
N ARG A 159 3.43 0.81 13.28
CA ARG A 159 4.81 1.17 12.93
C ARG A 159 5.76 -0.02 12.97
N VAL A 160 5.58 -0.96 13.91
CA VAL A 160 6.36 -2.22 13.92
C VAL A 160 6.09 -3.05 12.65
N LEU A 161 4.83 -3.13 12.20
CA LEU A 161 4.50 -3.82 10.93
C LEU A 161 5.06 -3.10 9.70
N VAL A 162 5.11 -1.77 9.71
CA VAL A 162 5.83 -1.02 8.67
C VAL A 162 7.32 -1.34 8.70
N ALA A 163 7.97 -1.35 9.87
CA ALA A 163 9.39 -1.72 10.03
C ALA A 163 9.66 -3.14 9.50
N ARG A 164 8.73 -4.07 9.77
CA ARG A 164 8.80 -5.46 9.27
C ARG A 164 8.81 -5.54 7.74
N GLU A 165 8.09 -4.68 7.06
CA GLU A 165 8.16 -4.62 5.60
C GLU A 165 9.41 -3.87 5.11
N LEU A 166 9.83 -2.81 5.81
CA LEU A 166 11.00 -2.00 5.47
C LEU A 166 12.34 -2.73 5.57
N VAL A 167 12.46 -3.71 6.47
CA VAL A 167 13.72 -4.43 6.69
C VAL A 167 14.22 -5.18 5.44
N ARG A 168 13.32 -5.45 4.47
CA ARG A 168 13.65 -6.06 3.18
C ARG A 168 14.01 -5.04 2.09
N ASP A 169 13.98 -3.76 2.42
CA ASP A 169 14.25 -2.65 1.50
C ASP A 169 13.38 -2.63 0.23
N PRO A 170 12.03 -2.74 0.35
CA PRO A 170 11.14 -2.77 -0.81
C PRO A 170 11.18 -1.45 -1.59
N ARG A 171 11.04 -1.52 -2.91
CA ARG A 171 10.96 -0.35 -3.79
C ARG A 171 9.58 0.32 -3.75
N VAL A 172 8.54 -0.45 -3.48
CA VAL A 172 7.16 0.00 -3.39
C VAL A 172 6.58 -0.39 -2.05
N LEU A 173 5.94 0.55 -1.38
CA LEU A 173 5.18 0.28 -0.16
C LEU A 173 3.70 0.53 -0.43
N ILE A 174 2.91 -0.49 -0.15
CA ILE A 174 1.46 -0.47 -0.26
C ILE A 174 0.90 -0.32 1.15
N PHE A 175 0.16 0.75 1.38
CA PHE A 175 -0.56 1.02 2.61
C PHE A 175 -2.05 0.80 2.37
N ASP A 176 -2.60 -0.30 2.90
CA ASP A 176 -4.02 -0.63 2.74
C ASP A 176 -4.80 -0.21 3.98
N GLU A 177 -5.56 0.87 3.86
CA GLU A 177 -6.33 1.53 4.92
C GLU A 177 -5.51 1.82 6.19
N PRO A 178 -4.34 2.46 6.07
CA PRO A 178 -3.36 2.51 7.15
C PRO A 178 -3.79 3.38 8.34
N CYS A 179 -4.74 4.29 8.17
CA CYS A 179 -5.23 5.18 9.24
C CYS A 179 -6.51 4.67 9.93
N THR A 180 -7.12 3.59 9.43
CA THR A 180 -8.36 3.06 10.00
C THR A 180 -8.16 2.62 11.45
N GLY A 181 -9.03 3.11 12.35
CA GLY A 181 -9.01 2.76 13.76
C GLY A 181 -7.90 3.42 14.59
N LEU A 182 -7.18 4.39 14.04
CA LEU A 182 -6.17 5.16 14.74
C LEU A 182 -6.76 6.45 15.34
N ASP A 183 -6.19 6.86 16.46
CA ASP A 183 -6.36 8.20 17.02
C ASP A 183 -5.56 9.25 16.19
N PRO A 184 -5.74 10.55 16.44
CA PRO A 184 -5.04 11.60 15.70
C PRO A 184 -3.51 11.50 15.76
N GLU A 185 -2.93 11.06 16.88
CA GLU A 185 -1.48 10.86 17.01
C GLU A 185 -1.00 9.71 16.11
N GLY A 186 -1.71 8.58 16.14
CA GLY A 186 -1.42 7.43 15.27
C GLY A 186 -1.54 7.77 13.79
N MET A 187 -2.58 8.50 13.38
CA MET A 187 -2.75 8.97 12.01
C MET A 187 -1.60 9.90 11.58
N TYR A 188 -1.19 10.83 12.45
CA TYR A 188 -0.06 11.71 12.18
C TYR A 188 1.21 10.90 11.87
N HIS A 189 1.56 9.94 12.72
CA HIS A 189 2.76 9.12 12.55
C HIS A 189 2.74 8.25 11.28
N VAL A 190 1.58 7.70 10.92
CA VAL A 190 1.44 6.91 9.69
C VAL A 190 1.62 7.80 8.45
N ARG A 191 0.98 8.98 8.42
CA ARG A 191 1.10 9.93 7.32
C ARG A 191 2.52 10.49 7.21
N ASP A 192 3.18 10.77 8.34
CA ASP A 192 4.58 11.21 8.36
C ASP A 192 5.54 10.11 7.87
N THR A 193 5.27 8.85 8.23
CA THR A 193 6.01 7.68 7.70
C THR A 193 5.87 7.59 6.18
N MET A 194 4.65 7.67 5.63
CA MET A 194 4.44 7.65 4.19
C MET A 194 5.18 8.81 3.48
N ARG A 195 5.13 10.02 4.07
CA ARG A 195 5.83 11.21 3.54
C ARG A 195 7.35 11.00 3.51
N THR A 196 7.92 10.46 4.59
CA THR A 196 9.35 10.17 4.68
C THR A 196 9.78 9.17 3.62
N LEU A 197 9.05 8.04 3.49
CA LEU A 197 9.35 7.01 2.50
C LEU A 197 9.22 7.51 1.07
N ALA A 198 8.23 8.36 0.77
CA ALA A 198 8.10 9.01 -0.53
C ALA A 198 9.31 9.94 -0.82
N SER A 199 9.78 10.70 0.17
CA SER A 199 10.94 11.58 0.02
C SER A 199 12.27 10.82 -0.18
N GLU A 200 12.35 9.55 0.24
CA GLU A 200 13.47 8.64 0.00
C GLU A 200 13.46 8.02 -1.42
N GLY A 201 12.49 8.38 -2.26
CA GLY A 201 12.37 7.88 -3.63
C GLY A 201 11.69 6.51 -3.75
N ARG A 202 11.04 6.01 -2.68
CA ARG A 202 10.23 4.79 -2.74
C ARG A 202 8.86 5.12 -3.30
N SER A 203 8.31 4.25 -4.13
CA SER A 203 6.91 4.36 -4.54
C SER A 203 5.99 4.11 -3.36
N VAL A 204 4.96 4.93 -3.22
CA VAL A 204 3.90 4.74 -2.21
C VAL A 204 2.57 4.52 -2.94
N ILE A 205 1.95 3.38 -2.67
CA ILE A 205 0.57 3.09 -3.06
C ILE A 205 -0.28 3.17 -1.79
N LEU A 206 -1.19 4.12 -1.74
CA LEU A 206 -2.15 4.27 -0.65
C LEU A 206 -3.51 3.75 -1.08
N VAL A 207 -4.09 2.84 -0.34
CA VAL A 207 -5.49 2.43 -0.49
C VAL A 207 -6.28 3.02 0.67
N THR A 208 -7.31 3.77 0.37
CA THR A 208 -8.15 4.40 1.38
C THR A 208 -9.56 4.66 0.86
N HIS A 209 -10.47 4.96 1.75
CA HIS A 209 -11.79 5.51 1.45
C HIS A 209 -11.93 6.96 1.97
N TYR A 210 -10.83 7.53 2.51
CA TYR A 210 -10.77 8.89 3.03
C TYR A 210 -9.73 9.74 2.29
N PRO A 211 -10.14 10.83 1.59
CA PRO A 211 -9.20 11.76 0.96
C PRO A 211 -8.19 12.37 1.95
N GLU A 212 -8.55 12.47 3.23
CA GLU A 212 -7.72 12.99 4.31
C GLU A 212 -6.42 12.20 4.53
N ASP A 213 -6.37 10.95 4.07
CA ASP A 213 -5.18 10.11 4.18
C ASP A 213 -4.17 10.35 3.06
N ILE A 214 -4.60 11.00 1.97
CA ILE A 214 -3.77 11.25 0.79
C ILE A 214 -2.78 12.37 1.09
N ILE A 215 -1.54 11.99 1.38
CA ILE A 215 -0.45 12.93 1.68
C ILE A 215 -0.14 13.84 0.47
N PRO A 216 0.42 15.05 0.69
CA PRO A 216 0.76 15.98 -0.41
C PRO A 216 1.66 15.39 -1.49
N ALA A 217 2.57 14.48 -1.14
CA ALA A 217 3.49 13.83 -2.09
C ALA A 217 2.78 12.94 -3.11
N ILE A 218 1.57 12.43 -2.82
CA ILE A 218 0.78 11.64 -3.76
C ILE A 218 0.08 12.59 -4.72
N GLY A 219 0.51 12.59 -5.98
CA GLY A 219 -0.03 13.46 -7.02
C GLY A 219 -1.10 12.81 -7.90
N ARG A 220 -1.12 11.48 -8.00
CA ARG A 220 -2.04 10.69 -8.84
C ARG A 220 -3.05 9.94 -8.00
N VAL A 221 -4.30 9.95 -8.43
CA VAL A 221 -5.40 9.25 -7.77
C VAL A 221 -6.09 8.33 -8.78
N LEU A 222 -6.31 7.09 -8.36
CA LEU A 222 -7.09 6.10 -9.07
C LEU A 222 -8.41 5.91 -8.32
N LEU A 223 -9.51 6.32 -8.92
CA LEU A 223 -10.84 6.14 -8.35
C LEU A 223 -11.41 4.79 -8.79
N ILE A 224 -11.89 4.00 -7.83
CA ILE A 224 -12.48 2.68 -8.11
C ILE A 224 -13.92 2.67 -7.62
N LYS A 225 -14.85 2.35 -8.52
CA LYS A 225 -16.28 2.19 -8.27
C LYS A 225 -16.79 0.97 -9.02
N ASP A 226 -17.72 0.21 -8.42
CA ASP A 226 -18.41 -0.91 -9.05
C ASP A 226 -17.48 -1.92 -9.73
N SER A 227 -16.39 -2.25 -9.07
CA SER A 227 -15.36 -3.19 -9.55
C SER A 227 -14.63 -2.72 -10.84
N ARG A 228 -14.58 -1.41 -11.11
CA ARG A 228 -13.90 -0.82 -12.26
C ARG A 228 -13.11 0.43 -11.88
N ILE A 229 -12.13 0.77 -12.70
CA ILE A 229 -11.52 2.11 -12.65
C ILE A 229 -12.58 3.11 -13.11
N PHE A 230 -13.00 3.98 -12.20
CA PHE A 230 -13.94 5.06 -12.45
C PHE A 230 -13.25 6.26 -13.09
N ALA A 231 -12.06 6.61 -12.58
CA ALA A 231 -11.19 7.64 -13.13
C ALA A 231 -9.74 7.43 -12.68
N ASP A 232 -8.78 7.88 -13.48
CA ASP A 232 -7.36 7.93 -13.21
C ASP A 232 -6.81 9.29 -13.64
N GLY A 233 -6.20 10.03 -12.73
CA GLY A 233 -5.76 11.39 -13.03
C GLY A 233 -5.05 12.08 -11.86
N SER A 234 -4.82 13.38 -12.04
CA SER A 234 -4.19 14.17 -10.99
C SER A 234 -5.13 14.36 -9.78
N LYS A 235 -4.52 14.48 -8.60
CA LYS A 235 -5.23 14.71 -7.35
C LYS A 235 -6.15 15.93 -7.42
N GLY A 236 -5.68 17.04 -8.00
CA GLY A 236 -6.48 18.27 -8.12
C GLY A 236 -7.67 18.18 -9.09
N GLU A 237 -7.58 17.30 -10.10
CA GLU A 237 -8.69 17.08 -11.04
C GLU A 237 -9.76 16.16 -10.48
N LEU A 238 -9.37 15.19 -9.65
CA LEU A 238 -10.27 14.13 -9.20
C LEU A 238 -10.85 14.35 -7.80
N LEU A 239 -10.13 15.03 -6.90
CA LEU A 239 -10.64 15.30 -5.54
C LEU A 239 -11.48 16.60 -5.53
N ARG A 240 -12.65 16.55 -6.15
CA ARG A 240 -13.62 17.65 -6.29
C ARG A 240 -15.00 17.21 -5.85
N ASP A 241 -15.84 18.19 -5.52
CA ASP A 241 -17.19 17.99 -5.02
C ASP A 241 -18.03 17.07 -5.91
N ASP A 242 -18.06 17.39 -7.21
CA ASP A 242 -18.82 16.66 -8.23
C ASP A 242 -18.31 15.22 -8.38
N VAL A 243 -17.02 15.05 -8.59
CA VAL A 243 -16.39 13.74 -8.83
C VAL A 243 -16.54 12.81 -7.61
N LEU A 244 -16.28 13.33 -6.39
CA LEU A 244 -16.40 12.50 -5.18
C LEU A 244 -17.86 12.26 -4.79
N SER A 245 -18.77 13.19 -5.11
CA SER A 245 -20.22 12.94 -4.92
C SER A 245 -20.69 11.80 -5.81
N ASP A 246 -20.24 11.75 -7.07
CA ASP A 246 -20.55 10.67 -8.00
C ASP A 246 -19.86 9.35 -7.59
N LEU A 247 -18.63 9.42 -7.07
CA LEU A 247 -17.92 8.22 -6.61
C LEU A 247 -18.63 7.53 -5.45
N PHE A 248 -19.10 8.31 -4.47
CA PHE A 248 -19.66 7.79 -3.21
C PHE A 248 -21.20 7.77 -3.18
N ASP A 249 -21.88 8.24 -4.23
CA ASP A 249 -23.35 8.33 -4.38
C ASP A 249 -24.03 9.17 -3.27
N VAL A 250 -23.33 10.19 -2.77
CA VAL A 250 -23.84 11.13 -1.76
C VAL A 250 -23.31 12.54 -2.00
N PRO A 251 -24.10 13.61 -1.69
CA PRO A 251 -23.62 14.97 -1.88
C PRO A 251 -22.48 15.30 -0.91
N LEU A 252 -21.32 15.61 -1.47
CA LEU A 252 -20.08 15.88 -0.74
C LEU A 252 -19.53 17.27 -1.07
N ALA A 253 -18.79 17.84 -0.14
CA ALA A 253 -17.97 19.02 -0.32
C ALA A 253 -16.53 18.67 0.03
N VAL A 254 -15.60 19.08 -0.84
CA VAL A 254 -14.16 18.89 -0.70
C VAL A 254 -13.53 20.22 -0.34
N SER A 255 -12.61 20.25 0.59
CA SER A 255 -11.73 21.40 0.83
C SER A 255 -10.27 20.96 0.72
N GLU A 256 -9.43 21.87 0.20
CA GLU A 256 -8.01 21.66 0.03
C GLU A 256 -7.24 22.72 0.81
N ASP A 257 -6.19 22.30 1.54
CA ASP A 257 -5.26 23.19 2.24
C ASP A 257 -3.85 22.59 2.18
N GLY A 258 -2.93 23.28 1.49
CA GLY A 258 -1.53 22.87 1.39
C GLY A 258 -1.30 21.47 0.81
N GLY A 259 -2.16 21.03 -0.11
CA GLY A 259 -2.12 19.70 -0.72
C GLY A 259 -2.79 18.59 0.09
N TRP A 260 -3.36 18.92 1.24
CA TRP A 260 -4.25 18.06 2.01
C TRP A 260 -5.69 18.29 1.61
N TYR A 261 -6.47 17.22 1.57
CA TYR A 261 -7.89 17.24 1.21
C TYR A 261 -8.73 16.77 2.38
N SER A 262 -9.88 17.37 2.55
CA SER A 262 -10.87 16.93 3.55
C SER A 262 -12.27 16.86 2.93
N LEU A 263 -13.07 15.92 3.43
CA LEU A 263 -14.38 15.58 2.91
C LEU A 263 -15.46 15.88 3.94
N ARG A 264 -16.53 16.53 3.50
CA ARG A 264 -17.69 16.81 4.36
C ARG A 264 -18.99 16.53 3.61
N GLY A 265 -19.93 15.84 4.27
CA GLY A 265 -21.28 15.66 3.76
C GLY A 265 -22.05 16.99 3.69
N ARG A 266 -22.83 17.16 2.62
CA ARG A 266 -23.82 18.24 2.48
C ARG A 266 -25.19 17.67 2.86
N TYR A 267 -25.66 18.01 4.05
CA TYR A 267 -26.96 17.57 4.58
C TYR A 267 -28.04 18.60 4.28
#